data_6f52da0068a20ce3e1f5cab52d2ebb1a
#
_entry.id   6f52da0068a20ce3e1f5cab52d2ebb1a
#
_cell.length_a   1.000
_cell.length_b   1.000
_cell.length_c   1.000
_cell.angle_alpha   90.00
_cell.angle_beta   90.00
_cell.angle_gamma   90.00
#
_symmetry.space_group_name_H-M   'P 1'
#
loop_
_entity.id
_entity.type
_entity.pdbx_description
1 polymer ?
#
loop_
_entity_poly.entity_id
_entity_poly.type
_entity_poly.pdbx_seq_one_letter_code
_entity_poly.pdbx_strand_id
1 'polypeptide(L)'
;LIARHGRVGWFEAFGRLGPDADTPMTRDAIFRIYSMTKPLVSLAVMMLVEEGRLMLDDPLERHLPEFAALTVGRPDAAAPDGLRRERLPRSVTLQDLLRHTSGMTYEFLGDEAVHRAYQQAKLGDPRRTNAELCAVLAGLPLLHAPGERWGYGRSTDVLGRVIEVVSGMPLGEFLRERILAPLGMVDTAFHVEPGQHHRIAEPYPVDPDTGEAVRLLDPRRRPALEMGGGGLMSTAADYLRFLQMMLDGGRAGDRRLVSRKTIELMTADHLGGIAADS
;
A
#
# COMPACT_ATOMS: atom_id res chain seq x y z
N LEU A 1 -2.58 11.32 -19.40
CA LEU A 1 -3.79 10.67 -19.88
C LEU A 1 -5.01 11.37 -19.28
N ILE A 2 -6.00 11.72 -20.10
CA ILE A 2 -7.29 12.29 -19.67
C ILE A 2 -8.42 11.44 -20.25
N ALA A 3 -9.31 10.98 -19.38
CA ALA A 3 -10.48 10.20 -19.78
C ALA A 3 -11.76 10.80 -19.16
N ARG A 4 -12.85 10.70 -19.87
CA ARG A 4 -14.19 11.12 -19.43
C ARG A 4 -15.27 10.21 -20.03
N HIS A 5 -16.28 9.86 -19.26
CA HIS A 5 -17.38 8.98 -19.70
C HIS A 5 -16.88 7.68 -20.35
N GLY A 6 -15.87 7.03 -19.77
CA GLY A 6 -15.28 5.79 -20.29
C GLY A 6 -14.47 5.93 -21.59
N ARG A 7 -14.20 7.15 -22.06
CA ARG A 7 -13.44 7.41 -23.28
C ARG A 7 -12.17 8.20 -22.97
N VAL A 8 -11.05 7.75 -23.55
CA VAL A 8 -9.79 8.51 -23.52
C VAL A 8 -9.92 9.68 -24.50
N GLY A 9 -9.88 10.91 -23.98
CA GLY A 9 -9.91 12.12 -24.79
C GLY A 9 -8.52 12.61 -25.19
N TRP A 10 -7.52 12.32 -24.34
CA TRP A 10 -6.13 12.70 -24.59
C TRP A 10 -5.16 11.74 -23.91
N PHE A 11 -4.11 11.32 -24.62
CA PHE A 11 -3.07 10.46 -24.08
C PHE A 11 -1.77 10.73 -24.83
N GLU A 12 -0.89 11.53 -24.25
CA GLU A 12 0.41 11.87 -24.79
C GLU A 12 1.50 11.58 -23.77
N ALA A 13 2.71 11.33 -24.28
CA ALA A 13 3.92 11.15 -23.51
C ALA A 13 4.88 12.31 -23.80
N PHE A 14 5.54 12.83 -22.78
CA PHE A 14 6.50 13.94 -22.87
C PHE A 14 7.76 13.57 -22.10
N GLY A 15 8.90 14.09 -22.58
CA GLY A 15 10.18 13.88 -21.94
C GLY A 15 10.84 12.56 -22.35
N ARG A 16 11.63 11.98 -21.44
CA ARG A 16 12.45 10.78 -21.65
C ARG A 16 12.16 9.73 -20.59
N LEU A 17 12.44 8.46 -20.89
CA LEU A 17 12.29 7.34 -19.96
C LEU A 17 13.27 7.39 -18.78
N GLY A 18 14.40 8.08 -18.94
CA GLY A 18 15.37 8.28 -17.88
C GLY A 18 16.35 9.39 -18.24
N PRO A 19 17.12 9.89 -17.26
CA PRO A 19 18.03 11.04 -17.47
C PRO A 19 19.13 10.76 -18.48
N ASP A 20 19.65 9.53 -18.49
CA ASP A 20 20.76 9.12 -19.34
C ASP A 20 20.31 8.43 -20.65
N ALA A 21 18.98 8.29 -20.83
CA ALA A 21 18.42 7.65 -22.01
C ALA A 21 18.04 8.69 -23.06
N ASP A 22 18.54 8.55 -24.28
CA ASP A 22 18.01 9.28 -25.45
C ASP A 22 16.63 8.77 -25.86
N THR A 23 16.12 7.74 -25.19
CA THR A 23 14.83 7.14 -25.45
C THR A 23 13.70 8.05 -24.98
N PRO A 24 12.82 8.51 -25.89
CA PRO A 24 11.67 9.30 -25.51
C PRO A 24 10.74 8.53 -24.54
N MET A 25 10.04 9.27 -23.70
CA MET A 25 8.92 8.72 -22.90
C MET A 25 7.86 8.13 -23.82
N THR A 26 7.34 6.97 -23.47
CA THR A 26 6.30 6.28 -24.25
C THR A 26 4.98 6.22 -23.47
N ARG A 27 3.86 6.03 -24.18
CA ARG A 27 2.54 5.89 -23.55
C ARG A 27 2.40 4.63 -22.71
N ASP A 28 3.20 3.63 -22.98
CA ASP A 28 3.27 2.33 -22.29
C ASP A 28 4.41 2.24 -21.28
N ALA A 29 5.01 3.35 -20.91
CA ALA A 29 6.03 3.41 -19.87
C ALA A 29 5.51 2.84 -18.54
N ILE A 30 6.37 2.06 -17.88
CA ILE A 30 6.08 1.41 -16.61
C ILE A 30 6.68 2.23 -15.48
N PHE A 31 5.86 2.60 -14.53
CA PHE A 31 6.22 3.44 -13.38
C PHE A 31 6.14 2.67 -12.08
N ARG A 32 6.98 3.03 -11.12
CA ARG A 32 6.77 2.72 -9.71
C ARG A 32 5.58 3.54 -9.24
N ILE A 33 4.44 2.88 -8.92
CA ILE A 33 3.22 3.62 -8.55
C ILE A 33 3.08 3.86 -7.04
N TYR A 34 4.04 3.36 -6.25
CA TYR A 34 4.10 3.58 -4.81
C TYR A 34 2.72 3.48 -4.13
N SER A 35 2.32 4.51 -3.42
CA SER A 35 1.08 4.50 -2.62
C SER A 35 -0.21 4.37 -3.42
N MET A 36 -0.15 4.50 -4.74
CA MET A 36 -1.26 4.10 -5.62
C MET A 36 -1.51 2.57 -5.61
N THR A 37 -0.62 1.79 -5.00
CA THR A 37 -0.84 0.36 -4.66
C THR A 37 -1.98 0.18 -3.65
N LYS A 38 -2.12 1.11 -2.68
CA LYS A 38 -3.06 0.99 -1.56
C LYS A 38 -4.53 0.80 -1.97
N PRO A 39 -5.07 1.53 -2.94
CA PRO A 39 -6.45 1.33 -3.38
C PRO A 39 -6.71 -0.08 -3.93
N LEU A 40 -5.73 -0.68 -4.63
CA LEU A 40 -5.83 -2.04 -5.15
C LEU A 40 -5.85 -3.08 -4.01
N VAL A 41 -4.99 -2.91 -3.01
CA VAL A 41 -4.97 -3.77 -1.81
C VAL A 41 -6.23 -3.58 -0.97
N SER A 42 -6.70 -2.35 -0.82
CA SER A 42 -7.96 -2.08 -0.12
C SER A 42 -9.16 -2.72 -0.84
N LEU A 43 -9.20 -2.67 -2.17
CA LEU A 43 -10.21 -3.39 -2.95
C LEU A 43 -10.13 -4.90 -2.71
N ALA A 44 -8.93 -5.49 -2.66
CA ALA A 44 -8.75 -6.91 -2.36
C ALA A 44 -9.31 -7.30 -0.99
N VAL A 45 -9.07 -6.48 0.04
CA VAL A 45 -9.67 -6.67 1.38
C VAL A 45 -11.20 -6.61 1.28
N MET A 46 -11.75 -5.62 0.59
CA MET A 46 -13.19 -5.46 0.44
C MET A 46 -13.86 -6.57 -0.37
N MET A 47 -13.14 -7.21 -1.31
CA MET A 47 -13.61 -8.44 -1.97
C MET A 47 -13.77 -9.58 -0.96
N LEU A 48 -12.79 -9.76 -0.07
CA LEU A 48 -12.86 -10.78 1.00
C LEU A 48 -13.95 -10.46 2.03
N VAL A 49 -14.24 -9.18 2.28
CA VAL A 49 -15.38 -8.76 3.12
C VAL A 49 -16.72 -9.13 2.43
N GLU A 50 -16.88 -8.85 1.13
CA GLU A 50 -18.09 -9.26 0.40
C GLU A 50 -18.30 -10.78 0.38
N GLU A 51 -17.21 -11.55 0.38
CA GLU A 51 -17.22 -13.01 0.46
C GLU A 51 -17.54 -13.55 1.87
N GLY A 52 -17.67 -12.67 2.86
CA GLY A 52 -17.89 -13.03 4.27
C GLY A 52 -16.68 -13.70 4.94
N ARG A 53 -15.49 -13.56 4.36
CA ARG A 53 -14.23 -14.11 4.88
C ARG A 53 -13.52 -13.16 5.84
N LEU A 54 -13.84 -11.87 5.78
CA LEU A 54 -13.36 -10.81 6.66
C LEU A 54 -14.53 -9.96 7.12
N MET A 55 -14.41 -9.39 8.33
CA MET A 55 -15.29 -8.34 8.84
C MET A 55 -14.45 -7.08 9.10
N LEU A 56 -14.99 -5.89 8.84
CA LEU A 56 -14.26 -4.64 9.06
C LEU A 56 -13.87 -4.41 10.52
N ASP A 57 -14.68 -4.90 11.45
CA ASP A 57 -14.47 -4.85 12.90
C ASP A 57 -13.69 -6.06 13.45
N ASP A 58 -13.25 -7.00 12.59
CA ASP A 58 -12.36 -8.06 13.04
C ASP A 58 -11.12 -7.48 13.73
N PRO A 59 -10.79 -7.91 14.95
CA PRO A 59 -9.52 -7.57 15.55
C PRO A 59 -8.37 -8.20 14.74
N LEU A 60 -7.29 -7.42 14.51
CA LEU A 60 -6.15 -7.82 13.68
C LEU A 60 -5.55 -9.16 14.13
N GLU A 61 -5.43 -9.37 15.44
CA GLU A 61 -4.88 -10.59 16.03
C GLU A 61 -5.69 -11.86 15.74
N ARG A 62 -6.92 -11.72 15.29
CA ARG A 62 -7.72 -12.87 14.82
C ARG A 62 -7.09 -13.52 13.58
N HIS A 63 -6.49 -12.71 12.72
CA HIS A 63 -5.87 -13.14 11.47
C HIS A 63 -4.35 -13.23 11.58
N LEU A 64 -3.74 -12.35 12.37
CA LEU A 64 -2.31 -12.23 12.62
C LEU A 64 -2.05 -12.23 14.14
N PRO A 65 -1.98 -13.41 14.78
CA PRO A 65 -1.88 -13.54 16.25
C PRO A 65 -0.67 -12.80 16.86
N GLU A 66 0.39 -12.60 16.11
CA GLU A 66 1.57 -11.85 16.54
C GLU A 66 1.25 -10.40 16.97
N PHE A 67 0.16 -9.81 16.49
CA PHE A 67 -0.28 -8.46 16.85
C PHE A 67 -1.08 -8.37 18.16
N ALA A 68 -1.31 -9.47 18.86
CA ALA A 68 -2.08 -9.47 20.12
C ALA A 68 -1.42 -8.65 21.26
N ALA A 69 -0.10 -8.45 21.21
CA ALA A 69 0.66 -7.76 22.25
C ALA A 69 1.08 -6.32 21.87
N LEU A 70 0.43 -5.70 20.88
CA LEU A 70 0.71 -4.33 20.49
C LEU A 70 0.58 -3.34 21.67
N THR A 71 1.42 -2.31 21.65
CA THR A 71 1.45 -1.24 22.65
C THR A 71 1.49 0.13 22.00
N VAL A 72 1.10 1.18 22.72
CA VAL A 72 1.38 2.57 22.34
C VAL A 72 2.70 3.00 22.94
N GLY A 73 3.57 3.65 22.16
CA GLY A 73 4.78 4.29 22.65
C GLY A 73 4.48 5.69 23.18
N ARG A 74 4.82 5.93 24.46
CA ARG A 74 4.75 7.27 25.05
C ARG A 74 6.16 7.74 25.37
N PRO A 75 6.50 9.00 25.09
CA PRO A 75 7.82 9.54 25.43
C PRO A 75 8.15 9.34 26.91
N ASP A 76 9.33 8.80 27.22
CA ASP A 76 9.82 8.61 28.58
C ASP A 76 11.35 8.78 28.60
N ALA A 77 11.81 9.93 29.12
CA ALA A 77 13.24 10.25 29.18
C ALA A 77 14.04 9.31 30.10
N ALA A 78 13.37 8.56 31.00
CA ALA A 78 14.02 7.60 31.89
C ALA A 78 14.21 6.23 31.23
N ALA A 79 13.48 5.94 30.15
CA ALA A 79 13.61 4.68 29.43
C ALA A 79 14.81 4.68 28.48
N PRO A 80 15.56 3.55 28.35
CA PRO A 80 16.75 3.47 27.50
C PRO A 80 16.50 3.80 26.02
N ASP A 81 15.32 3.48 25.51
CA ASP A 81 14.88 3.74 24.12
C ASP A 81 14.01 5.01 24.01
N GLY A 82 13.83 5.74 25.11
CA GLY A 82 13.01 6.95 25.17
C GLY A 82 11.52 6.68 25.18
N LEU A 83 11.06 5.42 25.41
CA LEU A 83 9.67 5.02 25.30
C LEU A 83 9.18 4.21 26.51
N ARG A 84 8.06 4.63 27.07
CA ARG A 84 7.20 3.80 27.90
C ARG A 84 6.15 3.16 27.03
N ARG A 85 5.96 1.84 27.13
CA ARG A 85 4.95 1.10 26.38
C ARG A 85 3.70 0.95 27.21
N GLU A 86 2.59 1.42 26.66
CA GLU A 86 1.27 1.33 27.30
C GLU A 86 0.39 0.32 26.57
N ARG A 87 -0.41 -0.42 27.31
CA ARG A 87 -1.39 -1.37 26.76
C ARG A 87 -2.43 -0.60 25.93
N LEU A 88 -2.86 -1.20 24.81
CA LEU A 88 -3.93 -0.63 24.00
C LEU A 88 -5.28 -0.66 24.75
N PRO A 89 -6.12 0.39 24.59
CA PRO A 89 -7.48 0.40 25.14
C PRO A 89 -8.41 -0.60 24.44
N ARG A 90 -8.12 -0.94 23.19
CA ARG A 90 -8.79 -1.96 22.37
C ARG A 90 -7.83 -2.49 21.30
N SER A 91 -8.21 -3.60 20.69
CA SER A 91 -7.49 -4.14 19.53
C SER A 91 -7.54 -3.19 18.33
N VAL A 92 -6.50 -3.27 17.48
CA VAL A 92 -6.53 -2.69 16.11
C VAL A 92 -7.49 -3.52 15.27
N THR A 93 -8.38 -2.88 14.51
CA THR A 93 -9.30 -3.56 13.60
C THR A 93 -8.85 -3.43 12.13
N LEU A 94 -9.42 -4.26 11.25
CA LEU A 94 -9.17 -4.12 9.81
C LEU A 94 -9.64 -2.76 9.28
N GLN A 95 -10.71 -2.20 9.85
CA GLN A 95 -11.17 -0.84 9.53
C GLN A 95 -10.12 0.20 9.93
N ASP A 96 -9.46 0.06 11.10
CA ASP A 96 -8.40 0.99 11.50
C ASP A 96 -7.22 0.95 10.52
N LEU A 97 -6.88 -0.23 9.98
CA LEU A 97 -5.83 -0.36 8.96
C LEU A 97 -6.24 0.29 7.65
N LEU A 98 -7.48 0.06 7.17
CA LEU A 98 -7.99 0.60 5.91
C LEU A 98 -8.04 2.14 5.89
N ARG A 99 -8.41 2.75 7.01
CA ARG A 99 -8.57 4.21 7.15
C ARG A 99 -7.37 4.91 7.77
N HIS A 100 -6.25 4.20 8.00
CA HIS A 100 -5.03 4.75 8.62
C HIS A 100 -5.24 5.33 10.02
N THR A 101 -6.05 4.69 10.86
CA THR A 101 -6.23 5.04 12.28
C THR A 101 -5.67 3.98 13.22
N SER A 102 -4.82 3.10 12.72
CA SER A 102 -4.23 2.00 13.51
C SER A 102 -3.17 2.47 14.50
N GLY A 103 -2.55 3.63 14.28
CA GLY A 103 -1.38 4.11 15.03
C GLY A 103 -0.04 3.64 14.48
N MET A 104 -0.02 2.81 13.43
CA MET A 104 1.21 2.47 12.71
C MET A 104 1.70 3.66 11.89
N THR A 105 3.01 3.91 11.88
CA THR A 105 3.64 5.00 11.13
C THR A 105 4.61 4.50 10.07
N TYR A 106 5.19 5.41 9.29
CA TYR A 106 6.38 5.17 8.48
C TYR A 106 7.62 5.74 9.17
N GLU A 107 8.74 5.10 8.95
CA GLU A 107 10.05 5.46 9.50
C GLU A 107 10.56 6.85 9.09
N PHE A 108 10.05 7.42 7.99
CA PHE A 108 10.48 8.69 7.40
C PHE A 108 9.54 9.87 7.70
N LEU A 109 8.47 9.67 8.46
CA LEU A 109 7.48 10.72 8.73
C LEU A 109 7.78 11.56 9.98
N GLY A 110 8.83 11.26 10.70
CA GLY A 110 9.21 12.01 11.89
C GLY A 110 10.49 11.48 12.54
N ASP A 111 10.87 12.11 13.65
CA ASP A 111 12.07 11.82 14.42
C ASP A 111 11.79 11.50 15.90
N GLU A 112 10.53 11.37 16.29
CA GLU A 112 10.14 10.94 17.63
C GLU A 112 10.69 9.54 17.97
N ALA A 113 10.66 9.15 19.24
CA ALA A 113 11.20 7.87 19.68
C ALA A 113 10.53 6.66 18.99
N VAL A 114 9.22 6.75 18.69
CA VAL A 114 8.51 5.73 17.91
C VAL A 114 9.05 5.65 16.49
N HIS A 115 9.23 6.79 15.79
CA HIS A 115 9.79 6.81 14.43
C HIS A 115 11.21 6.23 14.40
N ARG A 116 12.05 6.56 15.40
CA ARG A 116 13.40 5.97 15.53
C ARG A 116 13.36 4.44 15.69
N ALA A 117 12.39 3.90 16.43
CA ALA A 117 12.21 2.44 16.53
C ALA A 117 11.88 1.81 15.17
N TYR A 118 11.03 2.45 14.37
CA TYR A 118 10.72 2.01 13.00
C TYR A 118 11.93 2.12 12.06
N GLN A 119 12.73 3.20 12.17
CA GLN A 119 13.98 3.38 11.39
C GLN A 119 14.98 2.26 11.68
N GLN A 120 15.18 1.93 12.96
CA GLN A 120 16.11 0.87 13.40
C GLN A 120 15.68 -0.51 12.93
N ALA A 121 14.38 -0.75 12.77
CA ALA A 121 13.83 -2.02 12.34
C ALA A 121 14.04 -2.33 10.83
N LYS A 122 14.49 -1.34 10.03
CA LYS A 122 14.78 -1.48 8.58
C LYS A 122 13.66 -2.19 7.83
N LEU A 123 12.44 -1.70 7.94
CA LEU A 123 11.22 -2.35 7.46
C LEU A 123 11.14 -2.54 5.95
N GLY A 124 11.88 -1.75 5.17
CA GLY A 124 11.90 -1.80 3.71
C GLY A 124 12.89 -2.81 3.10
N ASP A 125 13.41 -3.79 3.85
CA ASP A 125 14.32 -4.81 3.29
C ASP A 125 13.57 -5.71 2.28
N PRO A 126 13.90 -5.66 0.98
CA PRO A 126 13.17 -6.41 -0.06
C PRO A 126 13.36 -7.94 0.01
N ARG A 127 14.26 -8.41 0.87
CA ARG A 127 14.51 -9.85 1.09
C ARG A 127 13.55 -10.47 2.09
N ARG A 128 12.87 -9.64 2.91
CA ARG A 128 11.84 -10.10 3.85
C ARG A 128 10.59 -10.52 3.08
N THR A 129 9.86 -11.45 3.63
CA THR A 129 8.48 -11.76 3.24
C THR A 129 7.50 -10.82 3.96
N ASN A 130 6.26 -10.77 3.52
CA ASN A 130 5.19 -10.04 4.22
C ASN A 130 4.99 -10.57 5.65
N ALA A 131 5.16 -11.89 5.87
CA ALA A 131 5.08 -12.49 7.19
C ALA A 131 6.21 -11.99 8.12
N GLU A 132 7.45 -11.96 7.64
CA GLU A 132 8.59 -11.46 8.40
C GLU A 132 8.49 -9.95 8.68
N LEU A 133 7.96 -9.17 7.74
CA LEU A 133 7.65 -7.76 7.98
C LEU A 133 6.65 -7.60 9.13
N CYS A 134 5.54 -8.35 9.09
CA CYS A 134 4.50 -8.30 10.14
C CYS A 134 5.04 -8.75 11.49
N ALA A 135 5.87 -9.80 11.55
CA ALA A 135 6.51 -10.23 12.80
C ALA A 135 7.38 -9.13 13.42
N VAL A 136 8.11 -8.35 12.59
CA VAL A 136 8.88 -7.20 13.09
C VAL A 136 7.95 -6.07 13.54
N LEU A 137 6.94 -5.72 12.74
CA LEU A 137 5.97 -4.65 13.07
C LEU A 137 5.22 -4.93 14.37
N ALA A 138 4.88 -6.19 14.65
CA ALA A 138 4.19 -6.59 15.86
C ALA A 138 4.99 -6.31 17.15
N GLY A 139 6.31 -6.22 17.06
CA GLY A 139 7.19 -5.84 18.17
C GLY A 139 7.40 -4.33 18.33
N LEU A 140 6.90 -3.50 17.39
CA LEU A 140 7.08 -2.05 17.43
C LEU A 140 5.88 -1.36 18.10
N PRO A 141 6.11 -0.26 18.82
CA PRO A 141 5.03 0.50 19.43
C PRO A 141 4.26 1.31 18.37
N LEU A 142 2.96 1.49 18.60
CA LEU A 142 2.13 2.40 17.84
C LEU A 142 2.40 3.86 18.26
N LEU A 143 2.23 4.80 17.33
CA LEU A 143 2.39 6.25 17.59
C LEU A 143 1.23 6.78 18.44
N HIS A 144 0.03 6.25 18.27
CA HIS A 144 -1.17 6.61 19.02
C HIS A 144 -2.09 5.38 19.17
N ALA A 145 -3.11 5.49 20.02
CA ALA A 145 -4.08 4.41 20.20
C ALA A 145 -4.96 4.24 18.94
N PRO A 146 -5.44 3.00 18.67
CA PRO A 146 -6.29 2.74 17.52
C PRO A 146 -7.57 3.58 17.54
N GLY A 147 -7.85 4.28 16.45
CA GLY A 147 -9.00 5.16 16.27
C GLY A 147 -8.87 6.55 16.89
N GLU A 148 -7.74 6.87 17.56
CA GLU A 148 -7.53 8.17 18.21
C GLU A 148 -7.34 9.30 17.18
N ARG A 149 -6.56 9.05 16.14
CA ARG A 149 -6.31 10.00 15.05
C ARG A 149 -5.97 9.29 13.75
N TRP A 150 -5.98 10.04 12.66
CA TRP A 150 -5.45 9.59 11.37
C TRP A 150 -3.94 9.79 11.35
N GLY A 151 -3.20 8.74 10.99
CA GLY A 151 -1.75 8.78 10.84
C GLY A 151 -1.31 7.86 9.71
N TYR A 152 -0.64 8.43 8.70
CA TYR A 152 -0.18 7.66 7.55
C TYR A 152 0.93 6.68 7.93
N GLY A 153 0.84 5.42 7.47
CA GLY A 153 1.84 4.42 7.86
C GLY A 153 1.67 3.06 7.20
N ARG A 154 2.27 2.05 7.84
CA ARG A 154 2.41 0.67 7.37
C ARG A 154 1.12 -0.17 7.37
N SER A 155 -0.03 0.42 7.66
CA SER A 155 -1.32 -0.28 7.76
C SER A 155 -1.64 -1.14 6.55
N THR A 156 -1.41 -0.64 5.33
CA THR A 156 -1.75 -1.39 4.10
C THR A 156 -0.74 -2.49 3.78
N ASP A 157 0.50 -2.40 4.30
CA ASP A 157 1.45 -3.51 4.24
C ASP A 157 0.93 -4.69 5.08
N VAL A 158 0.40 -4.40 6.27
CA VAL A 158 -0.23 -5.41 7.14
C VAL A 158 -1.49 -6.00 6.50
N LEU A 159 -2.33 -5.18 5.85
CA LEU A 159 -3.48 -5.68 5.08
C LEU A 159 -3.06 -6.63 3.96
N GLY A 160 -1.92 -6.39 3.31
CA GLY A 160 -1.34 -7.33 2.34
C GLY A 160 -1.13 -8.72 2.96
N ARG A 161 -0.58 -8.78 4.18
CA ARG A 161 -0.41 -10.06 4.89
C ARG A 161 -1.74 -10.68 5.32
N VAL A 162 -2.72 -9.89 5.73
CA VAL A 162 -4.07 -10.40 6.03
C VAL A 162 -4.67 -11.09 4.80
N ILE A 163 -4.53 -10.48 3.61
CA ILE A 163 -4.98 -11.09 2.36
C ILE A 163 -4.30 -12.45 2.13
N GLU A 164 -2.98 -12.54 2.31
CA GLU A 164 -2.24 -13.80 2.15
C GLU A 164 -2.75 -14.90 3.09
N VAL A 165 -2.92 -14.58 4.37
CA VAL A 165 -3.39 -15.55 5.38
C VAL A 165 -4.81 -16.03 5.08
N VAL A 166 -5.70 -15.11 4.75
CA VAL A 166 -7.11 -15.44 4.52
C VAL A 166 -7.32 -16.12 3.17
N SER A 167 -6.58 -15.73 2.12
CA SER A 167 -6.71 -16.35 0.80
C SER A 167 -5.93 -17.65 0.65
N GLY A 168 -4.83 -17.80 1.38
CA GLY A 168 -3.85 -18.88 1.19
C GLY A 168 -2.93 -18.65 -0.02
N MET A 169 -2.93 -17.44 -0.60
CA MET A 169 -2.17 -17.06 -1.81
C MET A 169 -1.18 -15.96 -1.48
N PRO A 170 0.00 -15.90 -2.15
CA PRO A 170 0.83 -14.69 -2.14
C PRO A 170 0.04 -13.45 -2.58
N LEU A 171 0.37 -12.28 -2.04
CA LEU A 171 -0.37 -11.05 -2.32
C LEU A 171 -0.41 -10.73 -3.83
N GLY A 172 0.73 -10.82 -4.51
CA GLY A 172 0.82 -10.55 -5.94
C GLY A 172 -0.01 -11.51 -6.79
N GLU A 173 -0.07 -12.77 -6.40
CA GLU A 173 -0.89 -13.77 -7.07
C GLU A 173 -2.39 -13.49 -6.88
N PHE A 174 -2.81 -13.18 -5.66
CA PHE A 174 -4.19 -12.79 -5.37
C PHE A 174 -4.60 -11.56 -6.18
N LEU A 175 -3.79 -10.49 -6.17
CA LEU A 175 -4.08 -9.29 -6.94
C LEU A 175 -4.16 -9.61 -8.44
N ARG A 176 -3.21 -10.38 -8.97
CA ARG A 176 -3.18 -10.77 -10.39
C ARG A 176 -4.45 -11.51 -10.80
N GLU A 177 -4.87 -12.52 -10.04
CA GLU A 177 -6.01 -13.36 -10.41
C GLU A 177 -7.35 -12.69 -10.19
N ARG A 178 -7.47 -11.93 -9.11
CA ARG A 178 -8.76 -11.42 -8.66
C ARG A 178 -9.07 -10.01 -9.17
N ILE A 179 -8.03 -9.21 -9.48
CA ILE A 179 -8.19 -7.80 -9.85
C ILE A 179 -7.53 -7.51 -11.20
N LEU A 180 -6.22 -7.76 -11.32
CA LEU A 180 -5.45 -7.25 -12.46
C LEU A 180 -5.82 -7.95 -13.77
N ALA A 181 -5.87 -9.28 -13.80
CA ALA A 181 -6.26 -10.03 -14.99
C ALA A 181 -7.73 -9.78 -15.41
N PRO A 182 -8.72 -9.77 -14.49
CA PRO A 182 -10.08 -9.38 -14.83
C PRO A 182 -10.23 -7.98 -15.41
N LEU A 183 -9.36 -7.03 -15.00
CA LEU A 183 -9.34 -5.66 -15.53
C LEU A 183 -8.48 -5.50 -16.78
N GLY A 184 -7.72 -6.53 -17.19
CA GLY A 184 -6.76 -6.45 -18.27
C GLY A 184 -5.54 -5.55 -17.96
N MET A 185 -5.17 -5.43 -16.69
CA MET A 185 -4.00 -4.68 -16.20
C MET A 185 -2.74 -5.56 -16.31
N VAL A 186 -2.29 -5.77 -17.54
CA VAL A 186 -1.25 -6.77 -17.87
C VAL A 186 0.17 -6.32 -17.50
N ASP A 187 0.38 -5.02 -17.33
CA ASP A 187 1.67 -4.41 -16.99
C ASP A 187 1.76 -4.03 -15.49
N THR A 188 0.82 -4.51 -14.68
CA THR A 188 0.78 -4.19 -13.24
C THR A 188 1.21 -5.40 -12.42
N ALA A 189 2.32 -5.26 -11.67
CA ALA A 189 2.88 -6.31 -10.82
C ALA A 189 3.89 -5.73 -9.81
N PHE A 190 4.38 -6.56 -8.85
CA PHE A 190 5.44 -6.18 -7.92
C PHE A 190 6.86 -6.17 -8.54
N HIS A 191 7.01 -6.57 -9.77
CA HIS A 191 8.25 -6.47 -10.56
C HIS A 191 7.90 -6.43 -12.04
N VAL A 192 8.87 -6.07 -12.86
CA VAL A 192 8.76 -6.01 -14.32
C VAL A 192 9.52 -7.17 -14.93
N GLU A 193 8.89 -7.93 -15.80
CA GLU A 193 9.52 -9.07 -16.49
C GLU A 193 10.66 -8.62 -17.41
N PRO A 194 11.73 -9.44 -17.60
CA PRO A 194 12.92 -9.03 -18.36
C PRO A 194 12.64 -8.49 -19.76
N GLY A 195 11.65 -9.03 -20.45
CA GLY A 195 11.26 -8.56 -21.80
C GLY A 195 10.68 -7.16 -21.85
N GLN A 196 10.28 -6.60 -20.70
CA GLN A 196 9.64 -5.29 -20.55
C GLN A 196 10.55 -4.23 -19.92
N HIS A 197 11.78 -4.57 -19.54
CA HIS A 197 12.69 -3.64 -18.84
C HIS A 197 12.97 -2.36 -19.62
N HIS A 198 12.91 -2.40 -20.96
CA HIS A 198 13.10 -1.24 -21.83
C HIS A 198 11.98 -0.18 -21.71
N ARG A 199 10.86 -0.52 -21.05
CA ARG A 199 9.71 0.38 -20.81
C ARG A 199 9.75 1.07 -19.43
N ILE A 200 10.71 0.70 -18.57
CA ILE A 200 10.77 1.24 -17.20
C ILE A 200 11.17 2.70 -17.22
N ALA A 201 10.35 3.55 -16.64
CA ALA A 201 10.69 4.93 -16.36
C ALA A 201 11.65 5.01 -15.16
N GLU A 202 12.84 5.59 -15.40
CA GLU A 202 13.87 5.72 -14.37
C GLU A 202 13.93 7.14 -13.80
N PRO A 203 14.16 7.27 -12.50
CA PRO A 203 14.32 8.57 -11.85
C PRO A 203 15.68 9.19 -12.19
N TYR A 204 15.85 10.46 -11.87
CA TYR A 204 17.17 11.05 -11.80
C TYR A 204 18.01 10.33 -10.73
N PRO A 205 19.30 10.07 -10.97
CA PRO A 205 20.17 9.38 -10.00
C PRO A 205 20.45 10.22 -8.76
N VAL A 206 20.28 11.53 -8.90
CA VAL A 206 20.48 12.53 -7.83
C VAL A 206 19.27 13.46 -7.86
N ASP A 207 18.75 13.76 -6.69
CA ASP A 207 17.71 14.76 -6.51
C ASP A 207 18.26 16.15 -6.89
N PRO A 208 17.67 16.88 -7.83
CA PRO A 208 18.21 18.15 -8.30
C PRO A 208 18.14 19.26 -7.26
N ASP A 209 17.24 19.18 -6.28
CA ASP A 209 17.04 20.21 -5.27
C ASP A 209 17.93 19.97 -4.03
N THR A 210 18.13 18.71 -3.62
CA THR A 210 18.88 18.36 -2.42
C THR A 210 20.31 17.89 -2.71
N GLY A 211 20.61 17.43 -3.91
CA GLY A 211 21.88 16.83 -4.30
C GLY A 211 22.09 15.41 -3.76
N GLU A 212 21.08 14.82 -3.12
CA GLU A 212 21.15 13.48 -2.56
C GLU A 212 20.90 12.38 -3.59
N ALA A 213 21.57 11.24 -3.42
CA ALA A 213 21.37 10.09 -4.30
C ALA A 213 19.96 9.51 -4.14
N VAL A 214 19.22 9.43 -5.24
CA VAL A 214 17.88 8.83 -5.27
C VAL A 214 17.99 7.31 -5.24
N ARG A 215 17.47 6.68 -4.18
CA ARG A 215 17.42 5.22 -4.04
C ARG A 215 15.98 4.75 -4.05
N LEU A 216 15.58 4.15 -5.15
CA LEU A 216 14.24 3.59 -5.32
C LEU A 216 14.27 2.05 -5.37
N LEU A 217 13.09 1.44 -5.25
CA LEU A 217 12.94 0.00 -5.51
C LEU A 217 13.41 -0.32 -6.93
N ASP A 218 14.21 -1.38 -7.08
CA ASP A 218 14.59 -1.88 -8.40
C ASP A 218 13.45 -2.75 -8.96
N PRO A 219 12.73 -2.28 -9.98
CA PRO A 219 11.58 -2.99 -10.53
C PRO A 219 11.96 -4.24 -11.33
N ARG A 220 13.25 -4.43 -11.63
CA ARG A 220 13.76 -5.58 -12.39
C ARG A 220 13.92 -6.84 -11.54
N ARG A 221 13.89 -6.66 -10.21
CA ARG A 221 14.07 -7.77 -9.26
C ARG A 221 12.73 -8.14 -8.66
N ARG A 222 12.39 -9.43 -8.71
CA ARG A 222 11.24 -9.95 -7.98
C ARG A 222 11.52 -9.86 -6.48
N PRO A 223 10.77 -9.04 -5.74
CA PRO A 223 10.97 -8.91 -4.29
C PRO A 223 10.36 -10.11 -3.55
N ALA A 224 10.94 -10.48 -2.40
CA ALA A 224 10.25 -11.35 -1.45
C ALA A 224 9.17 -10.57 -0.68
N LEU A 225 9.39 -9.25 -0.50
CA LEU A 225 8.45 -8.33 0.14
C LEU A 225 7.51 -7.71 -0.90
N GLU A 226 6.32 -8.27 -1.04
CA GLU A 226 5.25 -7.70 -1.84
C GLU A 226 4.51 -6.63 -1.02
N MET A 227 5.11 -5.41 -0.94
CA MET A 227 4.62 -4.32 -0.10
C MET A 227 3.22 -3.86 -0.54
N GLY A 228 2.21 -4.17 0.26
CA GLY A 228 0.84 -3.71 0.02
C GLY A 228 0.67 -2.19 0.09
N GLY A 229 1.57 -1.51 0.79
CA GLY A 229 1.58 -0.06 0.93
C GLY A 229 2.22 0.70 -0.24
N GLY A 230 2.94 0.02 -1.19
CA GLY A 230 3.65 0.81 -2.21
C GLY A 230 4.53 0.03 -3.19
N GLY A 231 4.35 -1.28 -3.34
CA GLY A 231 5.28 -2.12 -4.09
C GLY A 231 4.97 -2.32 -5.57
N LEU A 232 3.80 -1.91 -6.07
CA LEU A 232 3.41 -2.17 -7.45
C LEU A 232 4.10 -1.25 -8.46
N MET A 233 4.34 -1.82 -9.64
CA MET A 233 4.65 -1.15 -10.90
C MET A 233 3.38 -1.15 -11.76
N SER A 234 3.18 -0.12 -12.58
CA SER A 234 2.02 -0.06 -13.47
C SER A 234 2.25 0.95 -14.62
N THR A 235 1.32 0.96 -15.56
CA THR A 235 1.22 1.97 -16.62
C THR A 235 0.01 2.87 -16.40
N ALA A 236 0.01 4.05 -17.01
CA ALA A 236 -1.14 4.95 -16.99
C ALA A 236 -2.41 4.31 -17.57
N ALA A 237 -2.25 3.45 -18.59
CA ALA A 237 -3.36 2.75 -19.22
C ALA A 237 -3.97 1.68 -18.30
N ASP A 238 -3.14 0.92 -17.61
CA ASP A 238 -3.60 -0.10 -16.66
C ASP A 238 -4.32 0.55 -15.48
N TYR A 239 -3.72 1.58 -14.90
CA TYR A 239 -4.33 2.25 -13.75
C TYR A 239 -5.65 2.95 -14.11
N LEU A 240 -5.79 3.46 -15.34
CA LEU A 240 -7.07 3.96 -15.83
C LEU A 240 -8.17 2.87 -15.82
N ARG A 241 -7.85 1.61 -16.15
CA ARG A 241 -8.84 0.51 -16.10
C ARG A 241 -9.37 0.29 -14.68
N PHE A 242 -8.47 0.35 -13.68
CA PHE A 242 -8.85 0.29 -12.27
C PHE A 242 -9.76 1.46 -11.89
N LEU A 243 -9.37 2.69 -12.22
CA LEU A 243 -10.16 3.89 -11.92
C LEU A 243 -11.53 3.86 -12.62
N GLN A 244 -11.58 3.38 -13.86
CA GLN A 244 -12.85 3.26 -14.59
C GLN A 244 -13.77 2.23 -13.91
N MET A 245 -13.25 1.09 -13.47
CA MET A 245 -14.01 0.10 -12.71
C MET A 245 -14.59 0.70 -11.42
N MET A 246 -13.81 1.52 -10.71
CA MET A 246 -14.29 2.24 -9.53
C MET A 246 -15.45 3.20 -9.88
N LEU A 247 -15.29 4.00 -10.94
CA LEU A 247 -16.32 4.93 -11.42
C LEU A 247 -17.59 4.21 -11.87
N ASP A 248 -17.46 3.01 -12.45
CA ASP A 248 -18.57 2.18 -12.91
C ASP A 248 -19.19 1.31 -11.79
N GLY A 249 -18.89 1.68 -10.52
CA GLY A 249 -19.47 1.04 -9.34
C GLY A 249 -19.12 -0.45 -9.22
N GLY A 250 -17.86 -0.80 -9.47
CA GLY A 250 -17.31 -2.15 -9.34
C GLY A 250 -17.47 -3.04 -10.58
N ARG A 251 -17.80 -2.47 -11.75
CA ARG A 251 -17.94 -3.20 -13.03
C ARG A 251 -16.76 -2.95 -13.96
N ALA A 252 -16.37 -4.00 -14.67
CA ALA A 252 -15.42 -3.94 -15.78
C ALA A 252 -16.06 -4.67 -17.00
N GLY A 253 -16.62 -3.92 -17.93
CA GLY A 253 -17.43 -4.48 -19.02
C GLY A 253 -18.62 -5.27 -18.45
N ASP A 254 -18.73 -6.53 -18.84
CA ASP A 254 -19.81 -7.43 -18.40
C ASP A 254 -19.54 -8.09 -17.04
N ARG A 255 -18.36 -7.94 -16.50
CA ARG A 255 -17.96 -8.52 -15.20
C ARG A 255 -18.16 -7.52 -14.06
N ARG A 256 -18.45 -8.05 -12.88
CA ARG A 256 -18.49 -7.29 -11.64
C ARG A 256 -17.44 -7.85 -10.69
N LEU A 257 -16.54 -7.00 -10.23
CA LEU A 257 -15.51 -7.37 -9.27
C LEU A 257 -16.04 -7.28 -7.83
N VAL A 258 -16.74 -6.19 -7.54
CA VAL A 258 -17.39 -5.94 -6.24
C VAL A 258 -18.75 -5.25 -6.46
N SER A 259 -19.58 -5.25 -5.43
CA SER A 259 -20.87 -4.58 -5.49
C SER A 259 -20.71 -3.07 -5.56
N ARG A 260 -21.74 -2.39 -6.07
CA ARG A 260 -21.80 -0.93 -6.05
C ARG A 260 -21.74 -0.39 -4.61
N LYS A 261 -22.37 -1.12 -3.67
CA LYS A 261 -22.38 -0.72 -2.25
C LYS A 261 -20.98 -0.77 -1.62
N THR A 262 -20.16 -1.72 -2.02
CA THR A 262 -18.76 -1.76 -1.61
C THR A 262 -17.98 -0.55 -2.12
N ILE A 263 -18.18 -0.15 -3.39
CA ILE A 263 -17.52 1.06 -3.92
C ILE A 263 -18.02 2.32 -3.19
N GLU A 264 -19.33 2.45 -2.97
CA GLU A 264 -19.90 3.55 -2.20
C GLU A 264 -19.30 3.61 -0.78
N LEU A 265 -19.15 2.44 -0.11
CA LEU A 265 -18.50 2.35 1.18
C LEU A 265 -17.02 2.75 1.10
N MET A 266 -16.24 2.23 0.16
CA MET A 266 -14.82 2.56 0.01
C MET A 266 -14.55 4.05 -0.25
N THR A 267 -15.51 4.77 -0.82
CA THR A 267 -15.38 6.18 -1.20
C THR A 267 -16.13 7.14 -0.25
N ALA A 268 -16.72 6.61 0.82
CA ALA A 268 -17.36 7.43 1.86
C ALA A 268 -16.31 8.02 2.82
N ASP A 269 -16.71 9.07 3.54
CA ASP A 269 -15.92 9.58 4.66
C ASP A 269 -15.99 8.61 5.84
N HIS A 270 -14.84 8.05 6.24
CA HIS A 270 -14.69 7.15 7.38
C HIS A 270 -13.98 7.79 8.56
N LEU A 271 -13.57 9.05 8.45
CA LEU A 271 -12.87 9.73 9.53
C LEU A 271 -13.82 10.50 10.44
N GLY A 272 -14.91 11.09 9.90
CA GLY A 272 -15.85 11.87 10.67
C GLY A 272 -15.14 12.97 11.46
N GLY A 273 -15.19 12.89 12.80
CA GLY A 273 -14.50 13.84 13.67
C GLY A 273 -13.09 13.42 14.11
N ILE A 274 -12.50 12.38 13.52
CA ILE A 274 -11.13 11.95 13.85
C ILE A 274 -10.13 12.97 13.29
N ALA A 275 -9.28 13.53 14.16
CA ALA A 275 -8.25 14.47 13.75
C ALA A 275 -7.17 13.78 12.90
N ALA A 276 -6.63 14.50 11.92
CA ALA A 276 -5.41 14.09 11.24
C ALA A 276 -4.18 14.51 12.06
N ASP A 277 -3.09 13.74 11.96
CA ASP A 277 -1.77 14.19 12.43
C ASP A 277 -1.36 15.42 11.62
N SER A 278 -0.93 16.48 12.33
CA SER A 278 -0.51 17.76 11.75
C SER A 278 0.96 17.70 11.37
#